data_9ce4da01c13227c35f83b1ddcd731c47
#
_entry.id   9ce4da01c13227c35f83b1ddcd731c47
#
_cell.length_a   1.000
_cell.length_b   1.000
_cell.length_c   1.000
_cell.angle_alpha   90.00
_cell.angle_beta   90.00
_cell.angle_gamma   90.00
#
_symmetry.space_group_name_H-M   'P 1'
#
loop_
_entity.id
_entity.type
_entity.pdbx_description
1 polymer ?
#
loop_
_entity_poly.entity_id
_entity_poly.type
_entity_poly.pdbx_seq_one_letter_code
_entity_poly.pdbx_strand_id
1 'polypeptide(L)'
;MHKIITIFICLLSFVFVNAQTKSRNLEKLIQQQKAAKELLDSYKFSEAATQLEEDIEFAEKKRLATDTLESYLDFANMGQNMLTSTEKVVFIDSVVIDKNRFLEVYKMSEESGDIDLFKNVFKSQRASSEVENSFTYMPQLRDKVYFSNVVDSAMYIFTRDRLDDTWSDPIQADGLEDFGYDQISPFVLNDGTTMYFAAKGEQSLGGYDIFLTRYSTDNGKFLRPENIGMPFNSPDNDYMYAIDEANNIGWFVSDRRQPVGKVCVYVFIPNATRENYTIETGDTLQSFAKINAIRDTWKGNSNRVNEALNRLKDLLSAKKQNRESKDFMFVVNDSKVYTSLDDFQNPEAKKYASQWIEAKKMLEQQNAQLEADRSIYASAQNSQKKELTPTILEEEKQTSELKEFIKKLEKLIRQSELTDK
;
A
#
# COMPACT_ATOMS: atom_id res chain seq x y z
N MET A 1 35.57 25.02 -61.47
CA MET A 1 35.81 24.48 -60.14
C MET A 1 35.32 25.39 -59.02
N HIS A 2 35.61 26.70 -58.98
CA HIS A 2 35.21 27.58 -57.90
C HIS A 2 33.68 27.64 -57.64
N LYS A 3 32.82 27.68 -58.63
CA LYS A 3 31.35 27.74 -58.47
C LYS A 3 30.79 26.43 -57.86
N ILE A 4 31.38 25.28 -58.10
CA ILE A 4 30.90 23.99 -57.53
C ILE A 4 31.29 23.90 -56.05
N ILE A 5 32.51 24.36 -55.70
CA ILE A 5 32.98 24.41 -54.31
C ILE A 5 32.13 25.35 -53.45
N THR A 6 31.76 26.51 -53.99
CA THR A 6 30.90 27.47 -53.28
C THR A 6 29.51 26.92 -53.04
N ILE A 7 28.91 26.21 -54.00
CA ILE A 7 27.60 25.56 -53.84
C ILE A 7 27.64 24.43 -52.77
N PHE A 8 28.77 23.68 -52.73
CA PHE A 8 28.94 22.57 -51.75
C PHE A 8 29.14 23.12 -50.33
N ILE A 9 29.85 24.24 -50.16
CA ILE A 9 30.03 24.91 -48.88
C ILE A 9 28.69 25.55 -48.40
N CYS A 10 27.89 26.12 -49.28
CA CYS A 10 26.55 26.64 -48.97
C CYS A 10 25.59 25.48 -48.58
N LEU A 11 25.62 24.34 -49.24
CA LEU A 11 24.81 23.20 -48.90
C LEU A 11 25.23 22.60 -47.56
N LEU A 12 26.51 22.44 -47.26
CA LEU A 12 27.03 21.98 -45.97
C LEU A 12 26.64 22.96 -44.81
N SER A 13 26.80 24.25 -45.02
CA SER A 13 26.37 25.28 -44.03
C SER A 13 24.87 25.23 -43.78
N PHE A 14 24.07 25.02 -44.82
CA PHE A 14 22.61 24.90 -44.67
C PHE A 14 22.20 23.65 -43.92
N VAL A 15 22.89 22.52 -44.11
CA VAL A 15 22.65 21.27 -43.34
C VAL A 15 23.09 21.47 -41.89
N PHE A 16 24.22 22.10 -41.61
CA PHE A 16 24.69 22.37 -40.24
C PHE A 16 23.75 23.33 -39.49
N VAL A 17 23.27 24.39 -40.14
CA VAL A 17 22.32 25.37 -39.55
C VAL A 17 21.01 24.69 -39.24
N ASN A 18 20.49 23.83 -40.13
CA ASN A 18 19.26 23.09 -39.88
C ASN A 18 19.42 22.08 -38.73
N ALA A 19 20.56 21.38 -38.64
CA ALA A 19 20.84 20.43 -37.55
C ALA A 19 20.95 21.18 -36.19
N GLN A 20 21.63 22.32 -36.16
CA GLN A 20 21.75 23.15 -34.96
C GLN A 20 20.40 23.75 -34.51
N THR A 21 19.57 24.17 -35.46
CA THR A 21 18.21 24.70 -35.18
C THR A 21 17.31 23.60 -34.64
N LYS A 22 17.38 22.39 -35.21
CA LYS A 22 16.63 21.22 -34.72
C LYS A 22 17.05 20.83 -33.31
N SER A 23 18.34 20.84 -32.99
CA SER A 23 18.85 20.59 -31.64
C SER A 23 18.33 21.59 -30.61
N ARG A 24 18.39 22.89 -30.93
CA ARG A 24 17.86 23.95 -30.03
C ARG A 24 16.35 23.83 -29.80
N ASN A 25 15.59 23.48 -30.84
CA ASN A 25 14.15 23.30 -30.69
C ASN A 25 13.84 22.08 -29.79
N LEU A 26 14.61 21.00 -29.90
CA LEU A 26 14.47 19.82 -29.04
C LEU A 26 14.83 20.14 -27.60
N GLU A 27 15.92 20.86 -27.36
CA GLU A 27 16.31 21.30 -26.01
C GLU A 27 15.21 22.16 -25.37
N LYS A 28 14.64 23.09 -26.16
CA LYS A 28 13.50 23.90 -25.68
C LYS A 28 12.30 23.03 -25.32
N LEU A 29 11.95 22.04 -26.16
CA LEU A 29 10.84 21.12 -25.89
C LEU A 29 11.05 20.35 -24.58
N ILE A 30 12.26 19.84 -24.35
CA ILE A 30 12.58 19.14 -23.09
C ILE A 30 12.43 20.06 -21.87
N GLN A 31 12.85 21.33 -21.98
CA GLN A 31 12.65 22.31 -20.90
C GLN A 31 11.17 22.61 -20.66
N GLN A 32 10.37 22.72 -21.72
CA GLN A 32 8.93 22.93 -21.66
C GLN A 32 8.24 21.74 -20.98
N GLN A 33 8.56 20.50 -21.38
CA GLN A 33 8.04 19.29 -20.73
C GLN A 33 8.38 19.25 -19.23
N LYS A 34 9.60 19.65 -18.86
CA LYS A 34 10.01 19.71 -17.46
C LYS A 34 9.22 20.77 -16.68
N ALA A 35 9.04 21.96 -17.23
CA ALA A 35 8.29 23.02 -16.61
C ALA A 35 6.80 22.63 -16.44
N ALA A 36 6.19 22.02 -17.46
CA ALA A 36 4.84 21.50 -17.38
C ALA A 36 4.71 20.44 -16.26
N LYS A 37 5.66 19.50 -16.17
CA LYS A 37 5.67 18.51 -15.09
C LYS A 37 5.76 19.16 -13.70
N GLU A 38 6.59 20.17 -13.51
CA GLU A 38 6.70 20.90 -12.24
C GLU A 38 5.37 21.57 -11.85
N LEU A 39 4.62 22.10 -12.82
CA LEU A 39 3.27 22.66 -12.58
C LEU A 39 2.28 21.55 -12.18
N LEU A 40 2.28 20.40 -12.87
CA LEU A 40 1.43 19.26 -12.57
C LEU A 40 1.70 18.73 -11.15
N ASP A 41 2.96 18.47 -10.80
CA ASP A 41 3.38 18.03 -9.48
C ASP A 41 3.03 19.06 -8.38
N SER A 42 2.91 20.33 -8.76
CA SER A 42 2.50 21.44 -7.89
C SER A 42 0.98 21.64 -7.82
N TYR A 43 0.17 20.80 -8.49
CA TYR A 43 -1.30 20.92 -8.59
C TYR A 43 -1.78 22.22 -9.25
N LYS A 44 -0.95 22.82 -10.09
CA LYS A 44 -1.27 23.99 -10.89
C LYS A 44 -1.79 23.57 -12.27
N PHE A 45 -2.81 22.73 -12.25
CA PHE A 45 -3.32 22.05 -13.44
C PHE A 45 -3.81 23.00 -14.52
N SER A 46 -4.53 24.08 -14.16
CA SER A 46 -5.01 25.08 -15.11
C SER A 46 -3.87 25.85 -15.77
N GLU A 47 -2.83 26.22 -14.99
CA GLU A 47 -1.61 26.88 -15.52
C GLU A 47 -0.85 25.92 -16.44
N ALA A 48 -0.74 24.65 -16.04
CA ALA A 48 -0.10 23.59 -16.83
C ALA A 48 -0.82 23.37 -18.16
N ALA A 49 -2.16 23.29 -18.15
CA ALA A 49 -2.95 23.10 -19.37
C ALA A 49 -2.74 24.25 -20.38
N THR A 50 -2.83 25.49 -19.92
CA THR A 50 -2.60 26.66 -20.77
C THR A 50 -1.20 26.67 -21.39
N GLN A 51 -0.17 26.35 -20.58
CA GLN A 51 1.20 26.28 -21.09
C GLN A 51 1.38 25.12 -22.08
N LEU A 52 0.80 23.97 -21.80
CA LEU A 52 0.90 22.77 -22.66
C LEU A 52 0.24 22.99 -24.02
N GLU A 53 -0.90 23.70 -24.09
CA GLU A 53 -1.52 24.07 -25.35
C GLU A 53 -0.57 24.93 -26.23
N GLU A 54 0.10 25.92 -25.63
CA GLU A 54 1.10 26.76 -26.34
C GLU A 54 2.32 25.94 -26.79
N ASP A 55 2.76 24.99 -25.93
CA ASP A 55 3.94 24.15 -26.19
C ASP A 55 3.67 23.11 -27.29
N ILE A 56 2.44 22.57 -27.37
CA ILE A 56 1.98 21.69 -28.46
C ILE A 56 1.98 22.47 -29.78
N GLU A 57 1.38 23.66 -29.81
CA GLU A 57 1.38 24.50 -30.99
C GLU A 57 2.81 24.86 -31.48
N PHE A 58 3.73 25.13 -30.58
CA PHE A 58 5.14 25.31 -30.88
C PHE A 58 5.77 24.03 -31.48
N ALA A 59 5.56 22.87 -30.85
CA ALA A 59 6.11 21.60 -31.32
C ALA A 59 5.62 21.24 -32.72
N GLU A 60 4.32 21.37 -32.99
CA GLU A 60 3.72 21.16 -34.30
C GLU A 60 4.33 22.08 -35.39
N LYS A 61 4.44 23.38 -35.11
CA LYS A 61 5.07 24.34 -36.02
C LYS A 61 6.51 23.99 -36.35
N LYS A 62 7.21 23.30 -35.43
CA LYS A 62 8.60 22.84 -35.59
C LYS A 62 8.71 21.41 -36.06
N ARG A 63 7.60 20.69 -36.27
CA ARG A 63 7.53 19.28 -36.66
C ARG A 63 8.27 18.40 -35.66
N LEU A 64 8.08 18.64 -34.37
CA LEU A 64 8.54 17.82 -33.25
C LEU A 64 7.41 16.93 -32.78
N ALA A 65 7.75 15.84 -32.07
CA ALA A 65 6.76 14.96 -31.47
C ALA A 65 5.98 15.66 -30.36
N THR A 66 4.66 15.44 -30.30
CA THR A 66 3.73 16.06 -29.34
C THR A 66 3.21 15.08 -28.30
N ASP A 67 3.34 13.79 -28.51
CA ASP A 67 2.72 12.71 -27.72
C ASP A 67 2.87 12.92 -26.19
N THR A 68 4.07 13.30 -25.73
CA THR A 68 4.31 13.55 -24.29
C THR A 68 3.59 14.80 -23.78
N LEU A 69 3.53 15.87 -24.59
CA LEU A 69 2.81 17.10 -24.22
C LEU A 69 1.31 16.87 -24.19
N GLU A 70 0.78 16.13 -25.16
CA GLU A 70 -0.64 15.74 -25.23
C GLU A 70 -1.01 14.89 -24.01
N SER A 71 -0.20 13.90 -23.66
CA SER A 71 -0.41 13.10 -22.43
C SER A 71 -0.39 14.00 -21.17
N TYR A 72 0.50 14.98 -21.09
CA TYR A 72 0.54 15.92 -19.96
C TYR A 72 -0.68 16.86 -19.97
N LEU A 73 -1.20 17.24 -21.13
CA LEU A 73 -2.42 18.05 -21.24
C LEU A 73 -3.66 17.27 -20.77
N ASP A 74 -3.79 16.01 -21.15
CA ASP A 74 -4.85 15.13 -20.65
C ASP A 74 -4.78 15.00 -19.15
N PHE A 75 -3.57 14.81 -18.62
CA PHE A 75 -3.30 14.74 -17.20
C PHE A 75 -3.65 16.07 -16.48
N ALA A 76 -3.31 17.22 -17.05
CA ALA A 76 -3.66 18.53 -16.53
C ALA A 76 -5.19 18.72 -16.46
N ASN A 77 -5.91 18.34 -17.52
CA ASN A 77 -7.37 18.44 -17.58
C ASN A 77 -8.03 17.50 -16.56
N MET A 78 -7.56 16.26 -16.42
CA MET A 78 -8.02 15.32 -15.41
C MET A 78 -7.77 15.87 -14.00
N GLY A 79 -6.55 16.32 -13.71
CA GLY A 79 -6.17 16.89 -12.42
C GLY A 79 -6.99 18.12 -12.05
N GLN A 80 -7.30 18.98 -13.02
CA GLN A 80 -8.15 20.15 -12.80
C GLN A 80 -9.59 19.75 -12.43
N ASN A 81 -10.14 18.75 -13.10
CA ASN A 81 -11.47 18.22 -12.79
C ASN A 81 -11.52 17.58 -11.39
N MET A 82 -10.50 16.80 -11.03
CA MET A 82 -10.38 16.22 -9.69
C MET A 82 -10.20 17.29 -8.62
N LEU A 83 -9.38 18.31 -8.89
CA LEU A 83 -9.14 19.42 -7.96
C LEU A 83 -10.44 20.18 -7.67
N THR A 84 -11.22 20.52 -8.68
CA THR A 84 -12.51 21.23 -8.51
C THR A 84 -13.55 20.39 -7.79
N SER A 85 -13.40 19.05 -7.83
CA SER A 85 -14.27 18.07 -7.18
C SER A 85 -13.67 17.54 -5.88
N THR A 86 -12.68 18.22 -5.29
CA THR A 86 -12.01 17.76 -4.06
C THR A 86 -13.02 17.49 -2.96
N GLU A 87 -13.00 16.26 -2.43
CA GLU A 87 -13.89 15.85 -1.36
C GLU A 87 -13.49 16.49 -0.02
N LYS A 88 -14.49 16.92 0.74
CA LYS A 88 -14.32 17.48 2.08
C LYS A 88 -14.14 16.35 3.10
N VAL A 89 -12.90 15.96 3.33
CA VAL A 89 -12.53 14.87 4.26
C VAL A 89 -11.92 15.44 5.53
N VAL A 90 -12.24 14.84 6.68
CA VAL A 90 -11.62 15.17 7.97
C VAL A 90 -10.55 14.15 8.29
N PHE A 91 -9.29 14.54 8.19
CA PHE A 91 -8.14 13.71 8.57
C PHE A 91 -7.84 13.90 10.06
N ILE A 92 -7.67 12.82 10.81
CA ILE A 92 -7.50 12.86 12.27
C ILE A 92 -6.08 12.55 12.73
N ASP A 93 -5.32 11.75 11.94
CA ASP A 93 -3.95 11.37 12.24
C ASP A 93 -3.17 11.08 10.94
N SER A 94 -1.83 11.05 11.06
CA SER A 94 -0.95 10.64 9.97
C SER A 94 0.39 10.13 10.51
N VAL A 95 0.90 9.05 9.91
CA VAL A 95 2.16 8.41 10.29
C VAL A 95 3.01 8.14 9.07
N VAL A 96 4.27 8.61 9.08
CA VAL A 96 5.26 8.29 8.04
C VAL A 96 6.02 7.04 8.44
N ILE A 97 6.05 6.04 7.55
CA ILE A 97 6.67 4.74 7.81
C ILE A 97 7.33 4.19 6.53
N ASP A 98 8.16 3.15 6.66
CA ASP A 98 8.69 2.42 5.52
C ASP A 98 7.56 1.76 4.72
N LYS A 99 7.61 1.85 3.39
CA LYS A 99 6.55 1.36 2.49
C LYS A 99 6.21 -0.12 2.71
N ASN A 100 7.19 -0.94 3.03
CA ASN A 100 7.00 -2.37 3.27
C ASN A 100 6.44 -2.70 4.66
N ARG A 101 6.25 -1.70 5.54
CA ARG A 101 5.83 -1.86 6.94
C ARG A 101 4.51 -1.16 7.28
N PHE A 102 3.82 -0.54 6.34
CA PHE A 102 2.66 0.29 6.68
C PHE A 102 1.49 -0.50 7.27
N LEU A 103 1.39 -1.82 7.06
CA LEU A 103 0.40 -2.66 7.74
C LEU A 103 0.59 -2.70 9.27
N GLU A 104 1.78 -2.38 9.78
CA GLU A 104 2.01 -2.31 11.23
C GLU A 104 1.21 -1.20 11.90
N VAL A 105 0.92 -0.13 11.16
CA VAL A 105 0.11 1.02 11.60
C VAL A 105 -1.39 0.77 11.40
N TYR A 106 -1.72 -0.15 10.52
CA TYR A 106 -3.09 -0.45 10.13
C TYR A 106 -3.82 -1.22 11.22
N LYS A 107 -4.88 -0.62 11.78
CA LYS A 107 -5.60 -1.19 12.93
C LYS A 107 -7.11 -1.10 12.70
N MET A 108 -7.66 -2.11 12.04
CA MET A 108 -9.10 -2.26 11.86
C MET A 108 -9.69 -3.24 12.88
N SER A 109 -10.98 -3.14 13.16
CA SER A 109 -11.72 -4.13 13.92
C SER A 109 -11.84 -5.46 13.15
N GLU A 110 -12.09 -6.55 13.84
CA GLU A 110 -12.33 -7.85 13.21
C GLU A 110 -13.61 -7.85 12.35
N GLU A 111 -14.55 -6.95 12.63
CA GLU A 111 -15.80 -6.76 11.89
C GLU A 111 -15.56 -6.22 10.46
N SER A 112 -14.46 -5.51 10.23
CA SER A 112 -14.09 -4.99 8.92
C SER A 112 -13.18 -5.93 8.13
N GLY A 113 -13.02 -7.17 8.59
CA GLY A 113 -12.15 -8.16 7.98
C GLY A 113 -10.68 -8.01 8.37
N ASP A 114 -9.82 -8.66 7.61
CA ASP A 114 -8.38 -8.72 7.88
C ASP A 114 -7.57 -8.46 6.62
N ILE A 115 -6.47 -7.71 6.77
CA ILE A 115 -5.52 -7.43 5.69
C ILE A 115 -4.16 -7.94 6.12
N ASP A 116 -3.59 -8.81 5.31
CA ASP A 116 -2.25 -9.36 5.54
C ASP A 116 -1.53 -9.59 4.21
N LEU A 117 -0.25 -9.92 4.26
CA LEU A 117 0.51 -10.29 3.08
C LEU A 117 0.09 -11.67 2.56
N PHE A 118 0.10 -11.84 1.24
CA PHE A 118 -0.22 -13.11 0.59
C PHE A 118 0.54 -14.30 1.21
N LYS A 119 1.85 -14.16 1.43
CA LYS A 119 2.69 -15.19 2.05
C LYS A 119 2.26 -15.61 3.46
N ASN A 120 1.60 -14.74 4.21
CA ASN A 120 1.11 -15.02 5.56
C ASN A 120 -0.23 -15.77 5.52
N VAL A 121 -1.07 -15.47 4.55
CA VAL A 121 -2.38 -16.11 4.33
C VAL A 121 -2.19 -17.50 3.67
N PHE A 122 -1.34 -17.59 2.66
CA PHE A 122 -1.10 -18.79 1.86
C PHE A 122 0.29 -19.40 2.13
N LYS A 123 0.58 -19.74 3.38
CA LYS A 123 1.91 -20.18 3.87
C LYS A 123 2.54 -21.35 3.11
N SER A 124 1.72 -22.22 2.51
CA SER A 124 2.18 -23.40 1.75
C SER A 124 2.31 -23.16 0.25
N GLN A 125 1.90 -22.00 -0.25
CA GLN A 125 1.93 -21.67 -1.67
C GLN A 125 3.11 -20.74 -1.97
N ARG A 126 3.88 -21.11 -2.98
CA ARG A 126 4.95 -20.24 -3.52
C ARG A 126 4.41 -19.45 -4.69
N ALA A 127 4.74 -18.17 -4.73
CA ALA A 127 4.42 -17.25 -5.80
C ALA A 127 5.65 -16.40 -6.17
N SER A 128 5.52 -15.50 -7.12
CA SER A 128 6.55 -14.48 -7.36
C SER A 128 6.71 -13.57 -6.13
N SER A 129 7.89 -12.97 -5.95
CA SER A 129 8.16 -12.06 -4.83
C SER A 129 7.14 -10.91 -4.76
N GLU A 130 6.63 -10.45 -5.91
CA GLU A 130 5.62 -9.41 -6.00
C GLU A 130 4.29 -9.87 -5.41
N VAL A 131 3.84 -11.08 -5.76
CA VAL A 131 2.61 -11.67 -5.22
C VAL A 131 2.77 -12.00 -3.74
N GLU A 132 3.87 -12.63 -3.32
CA GLU A 132 4.11 -12.98 -1.91
C GLU A 132 4.08 -11.77 -0.98
N ASN A 133 4.53 -10.61 -1.45
CA ASN A 133 4.52 -9.36 -0.69
C ASN A 133 3.33 -8.45 -1.02
N SER A 134 2.38 -8.90 -1.85
CA SER A 134 1.13 -8.16 -2.10
C SER A 134 0.15 -8.30 -0.94
N PHE A 135 -0.79 -7.35 -0.86
CA PHE A 135 -1.82 -7.35 0.17
C PHE A 135 -2.99 -8.23 -0.24
N THR A 136 -3.49 -8.91 0.76
CA THR A 136 -4.62 -9.83 0.67
C THR A 136 -5.67 -9.37 1.66
N TYR A 137 -6.91 -9.22 1.21
CA TYR A 137 -8.04 -8.86 2.06
C TYR A 137 -8.96 -10.05 2.24
N MET A 138 -9.37 -10.29 3.46
CA MET A 138 -10.30 -11.34 3.86
C MET A 138 -11.46 -10.70 4.64
N PRO A 139 -12.73 -10.76 4.16
CA PRO A 139 -13.89 -10.28 4.88
C PRO A 139 -14.06 -10.95 6.24
N GLN A 140 -14.92 -10.39 7.10
CA GLN A 140 -15.20 -10.91 8.45
C GLN A 140 -15.59 -12.39 8.46
N LEU A 141 -16.40 -12.85 7.51
CA LEU A 141 -16.85 -14.24 7.42
C LEU A 141 -15.75 -15.23 7.04
N ARG A 142 -14.64 -14.73 6.50
CA ARG A 142 -13.46 -15.53 6.08
C ARG A 142 -13.79 -16.65 5.08
N ASP A 143 -14.87 -16.51 4.35
CA ASP A 143 -15.35 -17.43 3.32
C ASP A 143 -14.81 -17.09 1.92
N LYS A 144 -14.28 -15.90 1.75
CA LYS A 144 -13.66 -15.40 0.51
C LYS A 144 -12.37 -14.65 0.82
N VAL A 145 -11.48 -14.61 -0.15
CA VAL A 145 -10.25 -13.83 -0.09
C VAL A 145 -10.05 -13.10 -1.42
N TYR A 146 -9.61 -11.84 -1.33
CA TYR A 146 -9.24 -11.00 -2.46
C TYR A 146 -7.74 -10.71 -2.41
N PHE A 147 -7.05 -10.86 -3.52
CA PHE A 147 -5.60 -10.67 -3.59
C PHE A 147 -5.17 -10.33 -5.01
N SER A 148 -3.92 -9.90 -5.19
CA SER A 148 -3.37 -9.64 -6.51
C SER A 148 -2.50 -10.78 -6.98
N ASN A 149 -2.61 -11.14 -8.27
CA ASN A 149 -1.77 -12.16 -8.90
C ASN A 149 -1.27 -11.66 -10.26
N VAL A 150 -0.17 -12.21 -10.75
CA VAL A 150 0.48 -11.79 -12.00
C VAL A 150 -0.17 -12.50 -13.20
N VAL A 151 -0.56 -11.73 -14.19
CA VAL A 151 -0.94 -12.19 -15.54
C VAL A 151 -0.19 -11.32 -16.56
N ASP A 152 0.55 -11.93 -17.47
CA ASP A 152 1.30 -11.24 -18.53
C ASP A 152 2.18 -10.08 -18.03
N SER A 153 2.87 -10.30 -16.88
CA SER A 153 3.77 -9.34 -16.23
C SER A 153 3.11 -8.14 -15.57
N ALA A 154 1.79 -8.11 -15.40
CA ALA A 154 1.07 -7.11 -14.62
C ALA A 154 0.25 -7.78 -13.50
N MET A 155 -0.08 -7.02 -12.47
CA MET A 155 -0.87 -7.48 -11.34
C MET A 155 -2.36 -7.25 -11.60
N TYR A 156 -3.18 -8.27 -11.34
CA TYR A 156 -4.64 -8.20 -11.43
C TYR A 156 -5.28 -8.78 -10.17
N ILE A 157 -6.51 -8.36 -9.87
CA ILE A 157 -7.25 -8.84 -8.70
C ILE A 157 -7.84 -10.22 -8.98
N PHE A 158 -7.62 -11.12 -8.03
CA PHE A 158 -8.15 -12.48 -8.00
C PHE A 158 -8.94 -12.71 -6.72
N THR A 159 -9.83 -13.69 -6.77
CA THR A 159 -10.55 -14.18 -5.60
C THR A 159 -10.38 -15.68 -5.43
N ARG A 160 -10.55 -16.15 -4.21
CA ARG A 160 -10.76 -17.56 -3.86
C ARG A 160 -11.89 -17.67 -2.88
N ASP A 161 -12.70 -18.69 -3.02
CA ASP A 161 -13.72 -19.07 -2.04
C ASP A 161 -13.16 -20.13 -1.11
N ARG A 162 -13.57 -20.09 0.14
CA ARG A 162 -13.20 -21.11 1.12
C ARG A 162 -14.11 -22.31 1.00
N LEU A 163 -13.52 -23.46 0.77
CA LEU A 163 -14.19 -24.76 0.68
C LEU A 163 -13.76 -25.60 1.89
N ASP A 164 -14.56 -25.60 2.95
CA ASP A 164 -14.22 -26.17 4.25
C ASP A 164 -12.88 -25.64 4.78
N ASP A 165 -11.85 -26.46 4.85
CA ASP A 165 -10.50 -26.08 5.32
C ASP A 165 -9.53 -25.70 4.18
N THR A 166 -9.99 -25.68 2.93
CA THR A 166 -9.17 -25.40 1.74
C THR A 166 -9.69 -24.19 0.97
N TRP A 167 -8.83 -23.60 0.15
CA TRP A 167 -9.19 -22.54 -0.78
C TRP A 167 -9.42 -23.12 -2.18
N SER A 168 -10.41 -22.61 -2.89
CA SER A 168 -10.62 -22.89 -4.31
C SER A 168 -9.42 -22.48 -5.16
N ASP A 169 -9.39 -22.88 -6.42
CA ASP A 169 -8.47 -22.30 -7.39
C ASP A 169 -8.71 -20.80 -7.53
N PRO A 170 -7.65 -20.00 -7.82
CA PRO A 170 -7.78 -18.56 -8.00
C PRO A 170 -8.60 -18.23 -9.26
N ILE A 171 -9.54 -17.31 -9.12
CA ILE A 171 -10.36 -16.80 -10.22
C ILE A 171 -10.11 -15.31 -10.33
N GLN A 172 -9.77 -14.83 -11.54
CA GLN A 172 -9.63 -13.39 -11.80
C GLN A 172 -10.96 -12.69 -11.58
N ALA A 173 -10.95 -11.50 -11.01
CA ALA A 173 -12.15 -10.73 -10.73
C ALA A 173 -12.79 -10.27 -12.05
N ASP A 174 -13.92 -10.91 -12.42
CA ASP A 174 -14.64 -10.66 -13.68
C ASP A 174 -15.14 -9.22 -13.76
N GLY A 175 -14.93 -8.56 -14.88
CA GLY A 175 -15.24 -7.16 -15.15
C GLY A 175 -14.09 -6.18 -14.86
N LEU A 176 -12.95 -6.66 -14.35
CA LEU A 176 -11.75 -5.84 -14.10
C LEU A 176 -10.57 -6.17 -15.02
N GLU A 177 -10.71 -7.15 -15.91
CA GLU A 177 -9.62 -7.67 -16.75
C GLU A 177 -9.04 -6.60 -17.68
N ASP A 178 -9.91 -5.76 -18.23
CA ASP A 178 -9.57 -4.71 -19.20
C ASP A 178 -9.43 -3.32 -18.55
N PHE A 179 -9.45 -3.24 -17.20
CA PHE A 179 -9.36 -1.99 -16.50
C PHE A 179 -7.96 -1.75 -15.94
N GLY A 180 -7.19 -0.87 -16.59
CA GLY A 180 -5.87 -0.51 -16.12
C GLY A 180 -4.93 -1.72 -16.00
N TYR A 181 -3.87 -1.56 -15.22
CA TYR A 181 -2.91 -2.61 -14.90
C TYR A 181 -2.32 -2.40 -13.50
N ASP A 182 -1.55 -3.38 -13.02
CA ASP A 182 -1.00 -3.35 -11.65
C ASP A 182 -2.08 -3.09 -10.58
N GLN A 183 -3.19 -3.82 -10.66
CA GLN A 183 -4.27 -3.75 -9.67
C GLN A 183 -3.80 -4.37 -8.35
N ILE A 184 -3.79 -3.57 -7.27
CA ILE A 184 -3.27 -3.98 -5.96
C ILE A 184 -4.19 -3.54 -4.82
N SER A 185 -3.94 -4.10 -3.63
CA SER A 185 -4.58 -3.68 -2.38
C SER A 185 -6.11 -3.68 -2.42
N PRO A 186 -6.77 -4.76 -2.85
CA PRO A 186 -8.23 -4.84 -2.82
C PRO A 186 -8.75 -4.77 -1.39
N PHE A 187 -9.83 -4.02 -1.19
CA PHE A 187 -10.57 -3.92 0.06
C PHE A 187 -12.07 -3.86 -0.23
N VAL A 188 -12.87 -4.70 0.41
CA VAL A 188 -14.33 -4.76 0.20
C VAL A 188 -15.05 -4.29 1.46
N LEU A 189 -16.03 -3.41 1.31
CA LEU A 189 -16.88 -2.95 2.41
C LEU A 189 -17.75 -4.10 2.96
N ASN A 190 -18.34 -3.88 4.13
CA ASN A 190 -19.21 -4.86 4.78
C ASN A 190 -20.50 -5.15 3.98
N ASP A 191 -20.84 -4.33 2.98
CA ASP A 191 -21.93 -4.60 2.04
C ASP A 191 -21.61 -5.80 1.11
N GLY A 192 -20.37 -6.27 1.09
CA GLY A 192 -19.89 -7.40 0.27
C GLY A 192 -19.82 -7.14 -1.22
N THR A 193 -20.14 -5.91 -1.66
CA THR A 193 -20.24 -5.55 -3.08
C THR A 193 -19.34 -4.38 -3.49
N THR A 194 -19.14 -3.42 -2.61
CA THR A 194 -18.30 -2.24 -2.88
C THR A 194 -16.84 -2.55 -2.61
N MET A 195 -16.00 -2.46 -3.64
CA MET A 195 -14.57 -2.71 -3.54
C MET A 195 -13.76 -1.47 -3.89
N TYR A 196 -12.77 -1.16 -3.05
CA TYR A 196 -11.69 -0.23 -3.32
C TYR A 196 -10.42 -0.99 -3.68
N PHE A 197 -9.63 -0.46 -4.60
CA PHE A 197 -8.32 -1.02 -4.96
C PHE A 197 -7.45 0.07 -5.58
N ALA A 198 -6.14 -0.14 -5.62
CA ALA A 198 -5.23 0.74 -6.34
C ALA A 198 -4.87 0.14 -7.69
N ALA A 199 -4.79 0.97 -8.72
CA ALA A 199 -4.37 0.54 -10.06
C ALA A 199 -3.65 1.67 -10.82
N LYS A 200 -2.93 1.30 -11.87
CA LYS A 200 -2.35 2.21 -12.85
C LYS A 200 -3.16 2.15 -14.15
N GLY A 201 -3.17 3.23 -14.90
CA GLY A 201 -3.84 3.27 -16.21
C GLY A 201 -4.16 4.69 -16.67
N GLU A 202 -4.86 4.79 -17.79
CA GLU A 202 -5.23 6.09 -18.39
C GLU A 202 -6.14 6.94 -17.49
N GLN A 203 -6.80 6.34 -16.52
CA GLN A 203 -7.67 7.04 -15.56
C GLN A 203 -6.95 7.36 -14.24
N SER A 204 -5.66 7.06 -14.11
CA SER A 204 -4.85 7.42 -12.95
C SER A 204 -4.27 8.81 -13.14
N LEU A 205 -4.35 9.64 -12.09
CA LEU A 205 -3.71 10.96 -12.06
C LEU A 205 -2.21 10.86 -11.77
N GLY A 206 -1.81 9.84 -11.04
CA GLY A 206 -0.41 9.60 -10.70
C GLY A 206 0.10 8.27 -11.25
N GLY A 207 0.86 7.56 -10.43
CA GLY A 207 1.22 6.17 -10.70
C GLY A 207 0.04 5.26 -10.32
N TYR A 208 -0.01 4.85 -9.05
CA TYR A 208 -1.18 4.18 -8.50
C TYR A 208 -2.21 5.20 -8.03
N ASP A 209 -3.46 5.05 -8.45
CA ASP A 209 -4.62 5.75 -7.93
C ASP A 209 -5.61 4.76 -7.31
N ILE A 210 -6.41 5.23 -6.35
CA ILE A 210 -7.49 4.45 -5.74
C ILE A 210 -8.73 4.53 -6.60
N PHE A 211 -9.31 3.38 -6.88
CA PHE A 211 -10.54 3.21 -7.61
C PHE A 211 -11.60 2.52 -6.76
N LEU A 212 -12.85 2.82 -7.04
CA LEU A 212 -14.02 2.19 -6.47
C LEU A 212 -14.77 1.43 -7.57
N THR A 213 -15.20 0.21 -7.27
CA THR A 213 -16.12 -0.55 -8.11
C THR A 213 -17.19 -1.22 -7.26
N ARG A 214 -18.24 -1.76 -7.91
CA ARG A 214 -19.28 -2.53 -7.25
C ARG A 214 -19.55 -3.82 -8.00
N TYR A 215 -19.69 -4.89 -7.24
CA TYR A 215 -20.11 -6.17 -7.80
C TYR A 215 -21.62 -6.15 -8.14
N SER A 216 -21.94 -6.40 -9.40
CA SER A 216 -23.34 -6.55 -9.87
C SER A 216 -23.75 -8.01 -9.72
N THR A 217 -24.67 -8.29 -8.79
CA THR A 217 -25.23 -9.64 -8.60
C THR A 217 -26.04 -10.12 -9.83
N ASP A 218 -26.62 -9.18 -10.57
CA ASP A 218 -27.43 -9.48 -11.76
C ASP A 218 -26.53 -9.96 -12.93
N ASN A 219 -25.35 -9.41 -13.04
CA ASN A 219 -24.39 -9.70 -14.11
C ASN A 219 -23.26 -10.65 -13.70
N GLY A 220 -23.14 -10.91 -12.40
CA GLY A 220 -22.07 -11.76 -11.84
C GLY A 220 -20.66 -11.19 -11.97
N LYS A 221 -20.50 -9.86 -12.14
CA LYS A 221 -19.21 -9.20 -12.36
C LYS A 221 -19.13 -7.82 -11.72
N PHE A 222 -17.92 -7.31 -11.59
CA PHE A 222 -17.69 -5.94 -11.17
C PHE A 222 -18.06 -4.94 -12.26
N LEU A 223 -18.61 -3.82 -11.86
CA LEU A 223 -18.90 -2.68 -12.74
C LEU A 223 -17.58 -1.96 -13.09
N ARG A 224 -17.63 -1.08 -14.10
CA ARG A 224 -16.48 -0.27 -14.48
C ARG A 224 -16.02 0.56 -13.27
N PRO A 225 -14.73 0.48 -12.86
CA PRO A 225 -14.23 1.24 -11.75
C PRO A 225 -14.23 2.75 -12.00
N GLU A 226 -14.41 3.50 -10.93
CA GLU A 226 -14.40 4.97 -10.91
C GLU A 226 -13.24 5.46 -10.03
N ASN A 227 -12.47 6.43 -10.52
CA ASN A 227 -11.44 7.10 -9.74
C ASN A 227 -12.08 7.89 -8.59
N ILE A 228 -11.65 7.67 -7.34
CA ILE A 228 -12.26 8.33 -6.18
C ILE A 228 -11.86 9.81 -6.04
N GLY A 229 -10.86 10.27 -6.79
CA GLY A 229 -10.46 11.66 -6.89
C GLY A 229 -9.74 12.21 -5.66
N MET A 230 -9.58 13.53 -5.65
CA MET A 230 -8.90 14.23 -4.55
C MET A 230 -9.80 14.34 -3.31
N PRO A 231 -9.23 14.30 -2.10
CA PRO A 231 -7.80 14.35 -1.77
C PRO A 231 -7.10 12.99 -1.74
N PHE A 232 -7.79 11.89 -2.01
CA PHE A 232 -7.21 10.55 -1.90
C PHE A 232 -6.22 10.27 -3.04
N ASN A 233 -6.58 10.61 -4.28
CA ASN A 233 -5.69 10.47 -5.42
C ASN A 233 -4.88 11.74 -5.67
N SER A 234 -3.66 11.58 -6.18
CA SER A 234 -2.64 12.61 -6.32
C SER A 234 -1.75 12.35 -7.54
N PRO A 235 -0.89 13.30 -7.97
CA PRO A 235 0.14 13.06 -8.97
C PRO A 235 1.21 12.03 -8.57
N ASP A 236 1.26 11.63 -7.29
CA ASP A 236 2.15 10.60 -6.74
C ASP A 236 1.50 9.21 -6.80
N ASN A 237 1.91 8.27 -5.94
CA ASN A 237 1.25 6.98 -5.83
C ASN A 237 0.38 6.90 -4.58
N ASP A 238 -0.83 6.41 -4.75
CA ASP A 238 -1.82 6.19 -3.73
C ASP A 238 -2.15 4.69 -3.68
N TYR A 239 -1.70 4.00 -2.61
CA TYR A 239 -1.53 2.54 -2.63
C TYR A 239 -2.67 1.75 -2.02
N MET A 240 -3.42 2.34 -1.09
CA MET A 240 -4.41 1.60 -0.31
C MET A 240 -5.44 2.52 0.31
N TYR A 241 -6.68 2.08 0.32
CA TYR A 241 -7.81 2.73 0.94
C TYR A 241 -8.70 1.68 1.61
N ALA A 242 -9.03 1.87 2.89
CA ALA A 242 -9.92 0.98 3.60
C ALA A 242 -10.70 1.71 4.70
N ILE A 243 -11.85 1.17 5.07
CA ILE A 243 -12.77 1.75 6.04
C ILE A 243 -13.15 0.68 7.07
N ASP A 244 -12.93 0.99 8.34
CA ASP A 244 -13.58 0.31 9.45
C ASP A 244 -14.95 0.95 9.68
N GLU A 245 -15.98 0.36 9.09
CA GLU A 245 -17.36 0.89 9.14
C GLU A 245 -17.92 0.85 10.56
N ALA A 246 -17.57 -0.18 11.35
CA ALA A 246 -18.00 -0.31 12.74
C ALA A 246 -17.51 0.83 13.63
N ASN A 247 -16.29 1.30 13.39
CA ASN A 247 -15.67 2.39 14.15
C ASN A 247 -15.73 3.73 13.42
N ASN A 248 -16.25 3.76 12.20
CA ASN A 248 -16.28 4.95 11.35
C ASN A 248 -14.91 5.64 11.26
N ILE A 249 -13.89 4.84 10.94
CA ILE A 249 -12.50 5.27 10.74
C ILE A 249 -12.00 4.69 9.41
N GLY A 250 -11.35 5.53 8.60
CA GLY A 250 -10.72 5.12 7.35
C GLY A 250 -9.21 5.30 7.40
N TRP A 251 -8.52 4.51 6.60
CA TRP A 251 -7.07 4.59 6.37
C TRP A 251 -6.79 4.71 4.89
N PHE A 252 -5.78 5.47 4.58
CA PHE A 252 -5.35 5.71 3.21
C PHE A 252 -3.82 5.87 3.18
N VAL A 253 -3.15 5.32 2.17
CA VAL A 253 -1.69 5.25 2.09
C VAL A 253 -1.20 5.89 0.81
N SER A 254 -0.29 6.84 0.93
CA SER A 254 0.28 7.58 -0.19
C SER A 254 1.77 7.85 0.00
N ASP A 255 2.55 7.88 -1.09
CA ASP A 255 3.94 8.33 -1.04
C ASP A 255 4.11 9.82 -1.40
N ARG A 256 2.99 10.56 -1.55
CA ARG A 256 3.03 12.01 -1.81
C ARG A 256 3.93 12.74 -0.82
N ARG A 257 4.86 13.52 -1.36
CA ARG A 257 5.81 14.30 -0.57
C ARG A 257 6.66 13.48 0.41
N GLN A 258 6.82 12.18 0.19
CA GLN A 258 7.66 11.35 1.02
C GLN A 258 9.00 11.04 0.34
N PRO A 259 10.07 10.83 1.09
CA PRO A 259 11.31 10.29 0.55
C PRO A 259 11.08 8.92 -0.08
N VAL A 260 11.90 8.56 -1.06
CA VAL A 260 11.87 7.25 -1.71
C VAL A 260 11.89 6.12 -0.67
N GLY A 261 10.96 5.17 -0.78
CA GLY A 261 10.82 4.04 0.13
C GLY A 261 9.98 4.33 1.39
N LYS A 262 9.49 5.55 1.57
CA LYS A 262 8.56 5.93 2.64
C LYS A 262 7.16 6.17 2.09
N VAL A 263 6.17 5.98 2.97
CA VAL A 263 4.77 6.34 2.72
C VAL A 263 4.20 7.04 3.95
N CYS A 264 3.16 7.83 3.74
CA CYS A 264 2.34 8.37 4.80
C CYS A 264 1.03 7.58 4.86
N VAL A 265 0.70 7.06 6.03
CA VAL A 265 -0.60 6.48 6.35
C VAL A 265 -1.43 7.58 6.99
N TYR A 266 -2.49 7.99 6.32
CA TYR A 266 -3.46 8.96 6.82
C TYR A 266 -4.63 8.23 7.45
N VAL A 267 -5.13 8.74 8.57
CA VAL A 267 -6.35 8.27 9.22
C VAL A 267 -7.42 9.35 9.08
N PHE A 268 -8.62 8.97 8.65
CA PHE A 268 -9.68 9.93 8.36
C PHE A 268 -11.05 9.45 8.86
N ILE A 269 -12.02 10.35 8.90
CA ILE A 269 -13.43 10.05 9.19
C ILE A 269 -14.14 9.87 7.85
N PRO A 270 -14.62 8.67 7.51
CA PRO A 270 -15.40 8.44 6.31
C PRO A 270 -16.68 9.30 6.27
N ASN A 271 -17.02 9.79 5.09
CA ASN A 271 -18.29 10.48 4.88
C ASN A 271 -19.36 9.45 4.46
N ALA A 272 -20.57 9.57 4.99
CA ALA A 272 -21.70 8.74 4.56
C ALA A 272 -22.10 9.04 3.10
N THR A 273 -21.93 10.28 2.69
CA THR A 273 -22.13 10.75 1.31
C THR A 273 -20.99 11.70 0.96
N ARG A 274 -20.56 11.65 -0.29
CA ARG A 274 -19.51 12.54 -0.78
C ARG A 274 -19.97 13.99 -0.72
N GLU A 275 -19.19 14.83 -0.06
CA GLU A 275 -19.34 16.29 -0.02
C GLU A 275 -18.08 16.92 -0.60
N ASN A 276 -18.23 17.82 -1.56
CA ASN A 276 -17.09 18.54 -2.15
C ASN A 276 -16.91 19.91 -1.47
N TYR A 277 -15.67 20.40 -1.51
CA TYR A 277 -15.43 21.79 -1.12
C TYR A 277 -16.05 22.75 -2.14
N THR A 278 -16.74 23.77 -1.63
CA THR A 278 -17.21 24.93 -2.41
C THR A 278 -16.33 26.13 -2.09
N ILE A 279 -15.12 26.17 -2.64
CA ILE A 279 -14.11 27.20 -2.36
C ILE A 279 -13.79 27.94 -3.65
N GLU A 280 -13.88 29.27 -3.61
CA GLU A 280 -13.61 30.13 -4.77
C GLU A 280 -12.12 30.39 -5.02
N THR A 281 -11.25 30.20 -4.01
CA THR A 281 -9.80 30.46 -4.13
C THR A 281 -9.01 29.20 -4.39
N GLY A 282 -8.30 29.13 -5.53
CA GLY A 282 -7.53 27.98 -5.97
C GLY A 282 -6.48 27.49 -4.96
N ASP A 283 -5.74 28.39 -4.31
CA ASP A 283 -4.70 28.06 -3.34
C ASP A 283 -5.22 27.29 -2.11
N THR A 284 -6.42 27.68 -1.63
CA THR A 284 -7.05 27.01 -0.48
C THR A 284 -7.51 25.59 -0.86
N LEU A 285 -8.11 25.45 -2.05
CA LEU A 285 -8.55 24.13 -2.53
C LEU A 285 -7.38 23.21 -2.79
N GLN A 286 -6.30 23.71 -3.39
CA GLN A 286 -5.04 22.96 -3.56
C GLN A 286 -4.47 22.49 -2.21
N SER A 287 -4.53 23.32 -1.17
CA SER A 287 -4.05 22.95 0.17
C SER A 287 -4.79 21.74 0.73
N PHE A 288 -6.12 21.67 0.55
CA PHE A 288 -6.93 20.52 0.96
C PHE A 288 -6.67 19.28 0.07
N ALA A 289 -6.59 19.45 -1.24
CA ALA A 289 -6.28 18.38 -2.17
C ALA A 289 -4.91 17.72 -1.89
N LYS A 290 -3.91 18.54 -1.54
CA LYS A 290 -2.56 18.10 -1.14
C LYS A 290 -2.48 17.51 0.25
N ILE A 291 -3.47 17.72 1.10
CA ILE A 291 -3.44 17.44 2.54
C ILE A 291 -2.19 18.11 3.16
N ASN A 292 -2.05 19.42 2.95
CA ASN A 292 -0.87 20.17 3.44
C ASN A 292 -0.74 20.09 4.96
N ALA A 293 -1.86 20.21 5.68
CA ALA A 293 -1.95 20.01 7.11
C ALA A 293 -3.31 19.38 7.45
N ILE A 294 -3.29 18.23 8.13
CA ILE A 294 -4.53 17.55 8.56
C ILE A 294 -5.40 18.44 9.45
N ARG A 295 -4.78 19.32 10.25
CA ARG A 295 -5.48 20.25 11.16
C ARG A 295 -6.37 21.27 10.44
N ASP A 296 -6.06 21.59 9.19
CA ASP A 296 -6.89 22.51 8.39
C ASP A 296 -8.29 21.94 8.13
N THR A 297 -8.42 20.59 8.13
CA THR A 297 -9.70 19.88 7.97
C THR A 297 -10.55 19.85 9.25
N TRP A 298 -10.00 20.26 10.40
CA TRP A 298 -10.69 20.21 11.70
C TRP A 298 -11.64 21.38 11.93
N LYS A 299 -11.51 22.46 11.16
CA LYS A 299 -12.34 23.65 11.30
C LYS A 299 -13.84 23.29 11.19
N GLY A 300 -14.59 23.58 12.25
CA GLY A 300 -15.99 23.20 12.36
C GLY A 300 -16.27 21.73 12.70
N ASN A 301 -15.22 20.88 12.86
CA ASN A 301 -15.34 19.44 13.11
C ASN A 301 -14.71 18.98 14.44
N SER A 302 -14.40 19.88 15.37
CA SER A 302 -13.63 19.55 16.58
C SER A 302 -14.24 18.39 17.41
N ASN A 303 -15.57 18.34 17.56
CA ASN A 303 -16.23 17.25 18.29
C ASN A 303 -16.08 15.92 17.55
N ARG A 304 -16.32 15.88 16.23
CA ARG A 304 -16.16 14.68 15.39
C ARG A 304 -14.72 14.16 15.46
N VAL A 305 -13.73 15.06 15.43
CA VAL A 305 -12.30 14.73 15.54
C VAL A 305 -11.99 14.10 16.89
N ASN A 306 -12.44 14.70 18.00
CA ASN A 306 -12.21 14.17 19.35
C ASN A 306 -12.84 12.80 19.54
N GLU A 307 -14.07 12.59 19.07
CA GLU A 307 -14.75 11.31 19.12
C GLU A 307 -14.00 10.24 18.30
N ALA A 308 -13.56 10.59 17.09
CA ALA A 308 -12.83 9.68 16.22
C ALA A 308 -11.42 9.33 16.79
N LEU A 309 -10.73 10.29 17.40
CA LEU A 309 -9.46 10.04 18.10
C LEU A 309 -9.65 9.11 19.31
N ASN A 310 -10.75 9.21 20.04
CA ASN A 310 -11.07 8.29 21.13
C ASN A 310 -11.33 6.87 20.58
N ARG A 311 -12.14 6.73 19.52
CA ARG A 311 -12.36 5.43 18.85
C ARG A 311 -11.06 4.81 18.35
N LEU A 312 -10.18 5.61 17.72
CA LEU A 312 -8.88 5.15 17.26
C LEU A 312 -8.02 4.65 18.43
N LYS A 313 -8.00 5.38 19.55
CA LYS A 313 -7.29 4.98 20.76
C LYS A 313 -7.83 3.66 21.34
N ASP A 314 -9.13 3.49 21.36
CA ASP A 314 -9.78 2.26 21.84
C ASP A 314 -9.44 1.07 20.95
N LEU A 315 -9.46 1.24 19.62
CA LEU A 315 -9.02 0.22 18.64
C LEU A 315 -7.55 -0.18 18.86
N LEU A 316 -6.67 0.80 19.04
CA LEU A 316 -5.25 0.54 19.30
C LEU A 316 -5.04 -0.24 20.61
N SER A 317 -5.84 0.07 21.64
CA SER A 317 -5.78 -0.57 22.95
C SER A 317 -6.35 -1.98 22.92
N ALA A 318 -7.50 -2.19 22.29
CA ALA A 318 -8.13 -3.51 22.12
C ALA A 318 -7.25 -4.46 21.32
N LYS A 319 -6.63 -3.98 20.23
CA LYS A 319 -5.75 -4.82 19.41
C LYS A 319 -4.43 -5.16 20.11
N LYS A 320 -3.97 -4.32 21.04
CA LYS A 320 -2.83 -4.63 21.91
C LYS A 320 -3.18 -5.76 22.89
N GLN A 321 -4.33 -5.68 23.54
CA GLN A 321 -4.82 -6.75 24.43
C GLN A 321 -5.09 -8.05 23.67
N ASN A 322 -5.69 -7.99 22.48
CA ASN A 322 -5.94 -9.18 21.64
C ASN A 322 -4.65 -9.81 21.09
N ARG A 323 -3.61 -9.03 20.80
CA ARG A 323 -2.29 -9.59 20.47
C ARG A 323 -1.68 -10.29 21.68
N GLU A 324 -1.69 -9.65 22.84
CA GLU A 324 -1.21 -10.26 24.07
C GLU A 324 -1.98 -11.55 24.42
N SER A 325 -3.29 -11.63 24.12
CA SER A 325 -4.10 -12.83 24.34
C SER A 325 -4.01 -13.88 23.22
N LYS A 326 -3.83 -13.47 21.95
CA LYS A 326 -3.59 -14.43 20.83
C LYS A 326 -2.17 -14.98 20.83
N ASP A 327 -1.20 -14.21 21.36
CA ASP A 327 0.18 -14.66 21.53
C ASP A 327 0.32 -15.63 22.72
N PHE A 328 -0.67 -15.70 23.62
CA PHE A 328 -0.70 -16.63 24.72
C PHE A 328 -1.86 -17.61 24.57
N MET A 329 -1.55 -18.79 24.09
CA MET A 329 -2.43 -19.96 24.15
C MET A 329 -1.62 -21.15 24.65
N PHE A 330 -1.99 -21.68 25.81
CA PHE A 330 -1.33 -22.82 26.41
C PHE A 330 -2.32 -23.97 26.66
N VAL A 331 -2.09 -25.08 25.99
CA VAL A 331 -2.91 -26.28 26.18
C VAL A 331 -2.37 -27.07 27.39
N VAL A 332 -3.12 -27.04 28.48
CA VAL A 332 -2.80 -27.82 29.71
C VAL A 332 -3.13 -29.29 29.51
N ASN A 333 -4.35 -29.57 29.02
CA ASN A 333 -4.83 -30.89 28.60
C ASN A 333 -5.98 -30.76 27.60
N ASP A 334 -6.57 -31.88 27.15
CA ASP A 334 -7.61 -31.93 26.13
C ASP A 334 -8.88 -31.11 26.45
N SER A 335 -9.10 -30.78 27.73
CA SER A 335 -10.28 -30.02 28.19
C SER A 335 -9.94 -28.62 28.73
N LYS A 336 -8.66 -28.24 28.78
CA LYS A 336 -8.23 -27.01 29.48
C LYS A 336 -7.18 -26.28 28.66
N VAL A 337 -7.60 -25.15 28.09
CA VAL A 337 -6.75 -24.24 27.33
C VAL A 337 -6.75 -22.88 28.04
N TYR A 338 -5.57 -22.33 28.29
CA TYR A 338 -5.37 -21.03 28.90
C TYR A 338 -5.01 -19.99 27.86
N THR A 339 -5.63 -18.82 27.95
CA THR A 339 -5.45 -17.69 27.04
C THR A 339 -4.84 -16.47 27.74
N SER A 340 -4.63 -16.57 29.06
CA SER A 340 -4.01 -15.53 29.90
C SER A 340 -3.14 -16.17 30.98
N LEU A 341 -2.12 -15.43 31.44
CA LEU A 341 -1.37 -15.81 32.64
C LEU A 341 -2.22 -15.88 33.89
N ASP A 342 -3.36 -15.18 33.91
CA ASP A 342 -4.28 -15.16 35.06
C ASP A 342 -5.16 -16.42 35.13
N ASP A 343 -5.19 -17.23 34.07
CA ASP A 343 -5.92 -18.49 34.04
C ASP A 343 -5.25 -19.59 34.88
N PHE A 344 -3.93 -19.43 35.18
CA PHE A 344 -3.18 -20.38 35.99
C PHE A 344 -3.54 -20.27 37.47
N GLN A 345 -3.94 -21.39 38.04
CA GLN A 345 -4.31 -21.51 39.45
C GLN A 345 -3.08 -21.75 40.33
N ASN A 346 -2.04 -22.41 39.82
CA ASN A 346 -0.80 -22.65 40.51
C ASN A 346 0.23 -21.53 40.28
N PRO A 347 0.78 -20.88 41.34
CA PRO A 347 1.77 -19.80 41.19
C PRO A 347 3.08 -20.25 40.52
N GLU A 348 3.51 -21.51 40.70
CA GLU A 348 4.70 -22.03 40.02
C GLU A 348 4.44 -22.24 38.53
N ALA A 349 3.27 -22.80 38.17
CA ALA A 349 2.86 -22.91 36.77
C ALA A 349 2.79 -21.57 36.09
N LYS A 350 2.23 -20.53 36.75
CA LYS A 350 2.20 -19.15 36.27
C LYS A 350 3.62 -18.59 36.05
N LYS A 351 4.55 -18.86 36.96
CA LYS A 351 5.95 -18.46 36.81
C LYS A 351 6.63 -19.14 35.62
N TYR A 352 6.45 -20.44 35.46
CA TYR A 352 6.99 -21.18 34.31
C TYR A 352 6.34 -20.71 33.00
N ALA A 353 5.06 -20.36 32.99
CA ALA A 353 4.37 -19.81 31.84
C ALA A 353 4.92 -18.45 31.41
N SER A 354 5.25 -17.59 32.38
CA SER A 354 5.94 -16.31 32.08
C SER A 354 7.30 -16.53 31.42
N GLN A 355 8.10 -17.47 31.92
CA GLN A 355 9.39 -17.82 31.32
C GLN A 355 9.23 -18.45 29.93
N TRP A 356 8.18 -19.22 29.71
CA TRP A 356 7.85 -19.82 28.44
C TRP A 356 7.51 -18.74 27.37
N ILE A 357 6.75 -17.71 27.75
CA ILE A 357 6.46 -16.57 26.87
C ILE A 357 7.76 -15.85 26.45
N GLU A 358 8.64 -15.55 27.41
CA GLU A 358 9.92 -14.91 27.14
C GLU A 358 10.80 -15.77 26.22
N ALA A 359 10.87 -17.08 26.50
CA ALA A 359 11.64 -18.01 25.70
C ALA A 359 11.09 -18.13 24.25
N LYS A 360 9.77 -18.14 24.06
CA LYS A 360 9.15 -18.12 22.72
C LYS A 360 9.47 -16.84 21.95
N LYS A 361 9.43 -15.69 22.61
CA LYS A 361 9.80 -14.42 22.00
C LYS A 361 11.28 -14.38 21.58
N MET A 362 12.17 -14.91 22.44
CA MET A 362 13.59 -15.06 22.10
C MET A 362 13.79 -16.00 20.90
N LEU A 363 13.04 -17.11 20.84
CA LEU A 363 13.11 -18.08 19.75
C LEU A 363 12.67 -17.43 18.42
N GLU A 364 11.64 -16.61 18.44
CA GLU A 364 11.18 -15.88 17.26
C GLU A 364 12.26 -14.91 16.76
N GLN A 365 12.89 -14.16 17.66
CA GLN A 365 13.99 -13.25 17.32
C GLN A 365 15.22 -13.99 16.76
N GLN A 366 15.62 -15.10 17.39
CA GLN A 366 16.74 -15.92 16.92
C GLN A 366 16.46 -16.58 15.57
N ASN A 367 15.24 -17.08 15.35
CA ASN A 367 14.87 -17.62 14.05
C ASN A 367 14.90 -16.54 12.95
N ALA A 368 14.44 -15.33 13.23
CA ALA A 368 14.49 -14.21 12.28
C ALA A 368 15.94 -13.82 11.92
N GLN A 369 16.84 -13.80 12.91
CA GLN A 369 18.27 -13.54 12.70
C GLN A 369 18.91 -14.67 11.87
N LEU A 370 18.71 -15.90 12.26
CA LEU A 370 19.24 -17.07 11.56
C LEU A 370 18.78 -17.13 10.08
N GLU A 371 17.52 -16.80 9.79
CA GLU A 371 17.02 -16.76 8.41
C GLU A 371 17.64 -15.58 7.62
N ALA A 372 17.89 -14.43 8.27
CA ALA A 372 18.60 -13.32 7.65
C ALA A 372 20.04 -13.72 7.29
N ASP A 373 20.76 -14.37 8.20
CA ASP A 373 22.15 -14.82 7.98
C ASP A 373 22.24 -15.94 6.94
N ARG A 374 21.29 -16.86 6.91
CA ARG A 374 21.15 -17.87 5.84
C ARG A 374 20.90 -17.25 4.47
N SER A 375 20.11 -16.18 4.41
CA SER A 375 19.86 -15.44 3.16
C SER A 375 21.13 -14.77 2.64
N ILE A 376 21.91 -14.14 3.54
CA ILE A 376 23.21 -13.56 3.22
C ILE A 376 24.18 -14.66 2.74
N TYR A 377 24.23 -15.78 3.46
CA TYR A 377 25.06 -16.92 3.10
C TYR A 377 24.72 -17.49 1.72
N ALA A 378 23.43 -17.58 1.38
CA ALA A 378 22.98 -18.11 0.08
C ALA A 378 23.55 -17.29 -1.09
N SER A 379 23.60 -15.96 -0.94
CA SER A 379 24.07 -15.02 -1.97
C SER A 379 25.58 -14.71 -1.91
N ALA A 380 26.29 -15.15 -0.85
CA ALA A 380 27.69 -14.83 -0.60
C ALA A 380 28.68 -15.62 -1.49
N GLN A 381 29.87 -15.04 -1.72
CA GLN A 381 30.98 -15.71 -2.37
C GLN A 381 31.67 -16.72 -1.42
N ASN A 382 32.43 -17.66 -1.97
CA ASN A 382 33.05 -18.74 -1.20
C ASN A 382 33.93 -18.30 0.00
N SER A 383 34.58 -17.15 -0.08
CA SER A 383 35.37 -16.59 1.02
C SER A 383 34.46 -16.14 2.18
N GLN A 384 33.40 -15.41 1.87
CA GLN A 384 32.41 -14.91 2.82
C GLN A 384 31.59 -16.07 3.45
N LYS A 385 31.30 -17.12 2.66
CA LYS A 385 30.65 -18.33 3.19
C LYS A 385 31.45 -18.99 4.29
N LYS A 386 32.79 -19.03 4.17
CA LYS A 386 33.67 -19.59 5.21
C LYS A 386 33.62 -18.77 6.52
N GLU A 387 33.46 -17.46 6.43
CA GLU A 387 33.35 -16.57 7.60
C GLU A 387 31.99 -16.67 8.28
N LEU A 388 30.90 -16.80 7.51
CA LEU A 388 29.54 -16.89 8.02
C LEU A 388 29.18 -18.27 8.60
N THR A 389 29.80 -19.35 8.10
CA THR A 389 29.50 -20.70 8.52
C THR A 389 29.56 -20.92 10.04
N PRO A 390 30.61 -20.49 10.78
CA PRO A 390 30.66 -20.68 12.23
C PRO A 390 29.53 -19.97 12.97
N THR A 391 29.16 -18.76 12.53
CA THR A 391 28.09 -17.96 13.12
C THR A 391 26.73 -18.65 12.94
N ILE A 392 26.41 -19.09 11.72
CA ILE A 392 25.16 -19.79 11.43
C ILE A 392 25.04 -21.10 12.23
N LEU A 393 26.13 -21.88 12.33
CA LEU A 393 26.13 -23.12 13.10
C LEU A 393 25.92 -22.87 14.60
N GLU A 394 26.50 -21.80 15.16
CA GLU A 394 26.28 -21.45 16.55
C GLU A 394 24.83 -20.94 16.79
N GLU A 395 24.28 -20.16 15.89
CA GLU A 395 22.89 -19.73 15.94
C GLU A 395 21.90 -20.90 15.84
N GLU A 396 22.18 -21.86 14.93
CA GLU A 396 21.38 -23.10 14.83
C GLU A 396 21.42 -23.91 16.12
N LYS A 397 22.58 -24.00 16.76
CA LYS A 397 22.74 -24.69 18.04
C LYS A 397 21.96 -23.96 19.15
N GLN A 398 22.12 -22.65 19.28
CA GLN A 398 21.40 -21.84 20.28
C GLN A 398 19.88 -21.92 20.07
N THR A 399 19.42 -21.87 18.82
CA THR A 399 18.02 -22.06 18.47
C THR A 399 17.50 -23.44 18.88
N SER A 400 18.30 -24.49 18.69
CA SER A 400 17.96 -25.85 19.11
C SER A 400 17.87 -26.01 20.63
N GLU A 401 18.86 -25.44 21.36
CA GLU A 401 18.88 -25.44 22.83
C GLU A 401 17.66 -24.70 23.41
N LEU A 402 17.30 -23.56 22.79
CA LEU A 402 16.13 -22.78 23.22
C LEU A 402 14.81 -23.53 22.95
N LYS A 403 14.69 -24.26 21.84
CA LYS A 403 13.53 -25.14 21.57
C LYS A 403 13.39 -26.25 22.63
N GLU A 404 14.49 -26.87 23.04
CA GLU A 404 14.44 -27.88 24.08
C GLU A 404 14.11 -27.29 25.46
N PHE A 405 14.58 -26.08 25.75
CA PHE A 405 14.21 -25.33 26.96
C PHE A 405 12.71 -25.02 27.01
N ILE A 406 12.13 -24.57 25.89
CA ILE A 406 10.69 -24.32 25.76
C ILE A 406 9.88 -25.61 26.05
N LYS A 407 10.24 -26.73 25.44
CA LYS A 407 9.59 -28.03 25.71
C LYS A 407 9.66 -28.42 27.19
N LYS A 408 10.80 -28.15 27.83
CA LYS A 408 10.96 -28.43 29.26
C LYS A 408 10.01 -27.56 30.10
N LEU A 409 9.91 -26.28 29.78
CA LEU A 409 8.97 -25.37 30.44
C LEU A 409 7.52 -25.84 30.26
N GLU A 410 7.13 -26.25 29.06
CA GLU A 410 5.78 -26.74 28.79
C GLU A 410 5.43 -27.99 29.66
N LYS A 411 6.41 -28.89 29.86
CA LYS A 411 6.24 -30.02 30.75
C LYS A 411 6.08 -29.60 32.20
N LEU A 412 6.89 -28.66 32.67
CA LEU A 412 6.84 -28.13 34.04
C LEU A 412 5.52 -27.40 34.30
N ILE A 413 5.04 -26.61 33.38
CA ILE A 413 3.76 -25.87 33.46
C ILE A 413 2.63 -26.92 33.64
N ARG A 414 2.54 -27.92 32.77
CA ARG A 414 1.51 -28.96 32.86
C ARG A 414 1.57 -29.75 34.16
N GLN A 415 2.79 -30.13 34.58
CA GLN A 415 2.99 -30.86 35.84
C GLN A 415 2.55 -30.03 37.05
N SER A 416 2.99 -28.78 37.17
CA SER A 416 2.63 -27.92 38.29
C SER A 416 1.13 -27.60 38.31
N GLU A 417 0.49 -27.39 37.17
CA GLU A 417 -0.92 -27.03 37.09
C GLU A 417 -1.87 -28.21 37.30
N LEU A 418 -1.41 -29.46 37.08
CA LEU A 418 -2.19 -30.66 37.24
C LEU A 418 -1.96 -31.36 38.61
N THR A 419 -0.97 -30.94 39.38
CA THR A 419 -0.58 -31.59 40.63
C THR A 419 -1.37 -31.07 41.85
N ASP A 420 -2.10 -29.99 41.73
CA ASP A 420 -3.00 -29.45 42.77
C ASP A 420 -4.40 -30.11 42.70
N LYS A 421 -4.48 -31.39 43.08
CA LYS A 421 -5.71 -32.08 43.49
C LYS A 421 -5.48 -32.94 44.68
#